data_759dc364b3ced061280d8bd8359cbccf
#
_entry.id   759dc364b3ced061280d8bd8359cbccf
#
_cell.length_a   1.000
_cell.length_b   1.000
_cell.length_c   1.000
_cell.angle_alpha   90.00
_cell.angle_beta   90.00
_cell.angle_gamma   90.00
#
_symmetry.space_group_name_H-M   'P 1'
#
loop_
_entity.id
_entity.type
_entity.pdbx_description
1 polymer ?
#
loop_
_entity_poly.entity_id
_entity_poly.type
_entity_poly.pdbx_seq_one_letter_code
_entity_poly.pdbx_strand_id
1 'polypeptide(L)'
;LDAGRIAGQMAQLGGVPFQAVSRQGRPVLGAYVAGPGPAVFISGAQHANESSGVVGALRAAQALVAGGQAHFALIAAENPDGYALHARLRAEHPRHMHHASRYSALGDDIAYRERAPFFEREGRHQARAISGAQLHINLHGYPAHEWTRPLSGYL
;
A
#
# COMPACT_ATOMS: atom_id res chain seq x y z
N LEU A 1 4.07 2.93 -11.35
CA LEU A 1 5.32 2.63 -10.64
C LEU A 1 5.54 1.13 -10.61
N ASP A 2 6.73 0.66 -10.89
CA ASP A 2 7.15 -0.71 -10.65
C ASP A 2 7.67 -0.89 -9.21
N ALA A 3 7.87 -2.14 -8.78
CA ALA A 3 8.30 -2.45 -7.43
C ALA A 3 9.68 -1.83 -7.06
N GLY A 4 10.62 -1.77 -8.02
CA GLY A 4 11.93 -1.18 -7.81
C GLY A 4 11.86 0.33 -7.57
N ARG A 5 11.02 1.03 -8.32
CA ARG A 5 10.77 2.47 -8.12
C ARG A 5 10.07 2.76 -6.79
N ILE A 6 9.13 1.91 -6.38
CA ILE A 6 8.49 2.02 -5.07
C ILE A 6 9.54 1.90 -3.97
N ALA A 7 10.37 0.84 -4.02
CA ALA A 7 11.44 0.63 -3.05
C ALA A 7 12.43 1.79 -2.99
N GLY A 8 12.85 2.32 -4.15
CA GLY A 8 13.75 3.48 -4.24
C GLY A 8 13.16 4.75 -3.62
N GLN A 9 11.87 5.03 -3.88
CA GLN A 9 11.21 6.19 -3.27
C GLN A 9 11.02 6.03 -1.76
N MET A 10 10.72 4.83 -1.29
CA MET A 10 10.63 4.56 0.15
C MET A 10 11.99 4.73 0.85
N ALA A 11 13.08 4.26 0.24
CA ALA A 11 14.42 4.44 0.79
C ALA A 11 14.81 5.92 0.91
N GLN A 12 14.34 6.78 0.01
CA GLN A 12 14.60 8.23 0.04
C GLN A 12 13.89 8.98 1.18
N LEU A 13 12.91 8.35 1.85
CA LEU A 13 12.23 8.99 2.99
C LEU A 13 13.12 9.12 4.24
N GLY A 14 14.22 8.37 4.32
CA GLY A 14 15.20 8.46 5.41
C GLY A 14 14.72 7.88 6.73
N GLY A 15 13.71 7.05 6.74
CA GLY A 15 13.17 6.42 7.94
C GLY A 15 13.82 5.08 8.30
N VAL A 16 13.39 4.48 9.40
CA VAL A 16 13.75 3.12 9.81
C VAL A 16 12.95 2.12 8.96
N PRO A 17 13.61 1.27 8.16
CA PRO A 17 12.91 0.28 7.35
C PRO A 17 12.37 -0.85 8.22
N PHE A 18 11.22 -1.39 7.83
CA PHE A 18 10.69 -2.65 8.31
C PHE A 18 10.09 -3.44 7.15
N GLN A 19 9.87 -4.74 7.34
CA GLN A 19 9.44 -5.60 6.25
C GLN A 19 8.64 -6.80 6.75
N ALA A 20 7.52 -7.06 6.09
CA ALA A 20 6.83 -8.34 6.14
C ALA A 20 7.05 -9.12 4.83
N VAL A 21 6.50 -10.33 4.76
CA VAL A 21 6.62 -11.20 3.59
C VAL A 21 5.23 -11.63 3.14
N SER A 22 4.95 -11.46 1.87
CA SER A 22 3.68 -11.87 1.25
C SER A 22 3.54 -13.39 1.15
N ARG A 23 2.34 -13.85 0.83
CA ARG A 23 2.06 -15.29 0.61
C ARG A 23 2.98 -15.91 -0.45
N GLN A 24 3.36 -15.18 -1.49
CA GLN A 24 4.25 -15.65 -2.56
C GLN A 24 5.73 -15.26 -2.34
N GLY A 25 6.10 -14.87 -1.12
CA GLY A 25 7.49 -14.57 -0.76
C GLY A 25 7.99 -13.20 -1.19
N ARG A 26 7.12 -12.28 -1.62
CA ARG A 26 7.54 -10.91 -1.95
C ARG A 26 7.63 -10.03 -0.72
N PRO A 27 8.58 -9.07 -0.68
CA PRO A 27 8.67 -8.14 0.43
C PRO A 27 7.48 -7.17 0.45
N VAL A 28 6.89 -6.99 1.64
CA VAL A 28 5.96 -5.91 1.97
C VAL A 28 6.80 -4.85 2.66
N LEU A 29 7.26 -3.87 1.89
CA LEU A 29 8.20 -2.86 2.38
C LEU A 29 7.50 -1.78 3.20
N GLY A 30 8.04 -1.49 4.38
CA GLY A 30 7.63 -0.40 5.25
C GLY A 30 8.78 0.53 5.61
N ALA A 31 8.44 1.76 5.96
CA ALA A 31 9.34 2.76 6.50
C ALA A 31 8.69 3.50 7.66
N TYR A 32 9.44 3.74 8.72
CA TYR A 32 9.01 4.54 9.86
C TYR A 32 9.83 5.80 9.97
N VAL A 33 9.18 6.94 9.91
CA VAL A 33 9.79 8.27 10.10
C VAL A 33 9.34 8.81 11.44
N ALA A 34 10.30 8.93 12.38
CA ALA A 34 10.05 9.45 13.71
C ALA A 34 9.91 10.97 13.69
N GLY A 35 9.01 11.50 14.51
CA GLY A 35 8.77 12.93 14.62
C GLY A 35 7.98 13.29 15.86
N PRO A 36 7.69 14.59 16.06
CA PRO A 36 6.91 15.04 17.20
C PRO A 36 5.42 14.72 17.05
N GLY A 37 4.73 14.54 18.18
CA GLY A 37 3.29 14.34 18.23
C GLY A 37 2.82 12.93 17.88
N PRO A 38 1.51 12.73 17.69
CA PRO A 38 0.94 11.43 17.37
C PRO A 38 1.36 10.94 15.99
N ALA A 39 1.73 9.66 15.91
CA ALA A 39 2.03 9.04 14.64
C ALA A 39 0.77 8.65 13.87
N VAL A 40 0.86 8.64 12.54
CA VAL A 40 -0.14 8.05 11.65
C VAL A 40 0.46 6.87 10.89
N PHE A 41 -0.36 5.87 10.59
CA PHE A 41 0.01 4.81 9.67
C PHE A 41 -0.65 5.08 8.32
N ILE A 42 0.15 5.15 7.26
CA ILE A 42 -0.30 5.39 5.89
C ILE A 42 -0.04 4.14 5.07
N SER A 43 -1.03 3.71 4.30
CA SER A 43 -0.85 2.59 3.38
C SER A 43 -1.55 2.81 2.04
N GLY A 44 -1.11 2.06 1.03
CA GLY A 44 -1.72 2.02 -0.29
C GLY A 44 -1.68 0.62 -0.90
N ALA A 45 -2.42 0.44 -1.98
CA ALA A 45 -2.53 -0.84 -2.70
C ALA A 45 -2.82 -2.06 -1.81
N GLN A 46 -3.70 -1.91 -0.81
CA GLN A 46 -4.40 -3.06 -0.23
C GLN A 46 -5.09 -3.84 -1.35
N HIS A 47 -5.77 -3.13 -2.22
CA HIS A 47 -6.27 -3.64 -3.49
C HIS A 47 -5.26 -3.26 -4.58
N ALA A 48 -4.58 -4.24 -5.13
CA ALA A 48 -3.41 -3.98 -5.96
C ALA A 48 -3.70 -3.37 -7.33
N ASN A 49 -4.93 -3.51 -7.85
CA ASN A 49 -5.39 -2.83 -9.06
C ASN A 49 -5.64 -1.32 -8.86
N GLU A 50 -5.65 -0.84 -7.64
CA GLU A 50 -5.83 0.57 -7.28
C GLU A 50 -4.48 1.29 -7.17
N SER A 51 -3.71 1.30 -8.26
CA SER A 51 -2.31 1.79 -8.27
C SER A 51 -2.14 3.28 -7.94
N SER A 52 -3.20 4.09 -8.03
CA SER A 52 -3.20 5.49 -7.58
C SER A 52 -2.98 5.62 -6.08
N GLY A 53 -3.43 4.66 -5.27
CA GLY A 53 -3.18 4.61 -3.84
C GLY A 53 -1.69 4.54 -3.49
N VAL A 54 -0.89 3.82 -4.28
CA VAL A 54 0.58 3.76 -4.12
C VAL A 54 1.20 5.14 -4.32
N VAL A 55 0.83 5.82 -5.41
CA VAL A 55 1.34 7.16 -5.74
C VAL A 55 0.93 8.16 -4.67
N GLY A 56 -0.34 8.09 -4.23
CA GLY A 56 -0.87 8.95 -3.16
C GLY A 56 -0.12 8.77 -1.85
N ALA A 57 0.13 7.52 -1.43
CA ALA A 57 0.84 7.20 -0.19
C ALA A 57 2.29 7.72 -0.21
N LEU A 58 3.01 7.52 -1.31
CA LEU A 58 4.38 8.02 -1.47
C LEU A 58 4.44 9.55 -1.49
N ARG A 59 3.53 10.22 -2.21
CA ARG A 59 3.48 11.68 -2.25
C ARG A 59 3.11 12.29 -0.91
N ALA A 60 2.16 11.70 -0.19
CA ALA A 60 1.81 12.13 1.15
C ALA A 60 3.02 12.03 2.10
N ALA A 61 3.73 10.90 2.08
CA ALA A 61 4.94 10.70 2.89
C ALA A 61 6.05 11.72 2.55
N GLN A 62 6.30 11.94 1.26
CA GLN A 62 7.29 12.94 0.80
C GLN A 62 6.93 14.35 1.26
N ALA A 63 5.65 14.74 1.17
CA ALA A 63 5.17 16.04 1.62
C ALA A 63 5.32 16.20 3.15
N LEU A 64 5.01 15.16 3.92
CA LEU A 64 5.20 15.17 5.37
C LEU A 64 6.67 15.33 5.76
N VAL A 65 7.58 14.60 5.09
CA VAL A 65 9.03 14.74 5.33
C VAL A 65 9.50 16.15 4.98
N ALA A 66 9.09 16.67 3.83
CA ALA A 66 9.46 18.04 3.42
C ALA A 66 8.93 19.12 4.37
N GLY A 67 7.79 18.89 5.01
CA GLY A 67 7.20 19.78 6.01
C GLY A 67 7.91 19.79 7.37
N GLY A 68 8.84 18.87 7.62
CA GLY A 68 9.69 18.83 8.83
C GLY A 68 8.97 18.42 10.13
N GLN A 69 7.71 18.00 10.05
CA GLN A 69 6.89 17.59 11.20
C GLN A 69 6.35 16.16 11.04
N ALA A 70 7.03 15.35 10.24
CA ALA A 70 6.57 14.02 9.90
C ALA A 70 6.74 13.05 11.07
N HIS A 71 5.64 12.38 11.45
CA HIS A 71 5.66 11.23 12.36
C HIS A 71 4.70 10.18 11.81
N PHE A 72 5.23 9.20 11.09
CA PHE A 72 4.40 8.20 10.43
C PHE A 72 5.11 6.88 10.19
N ALA A 73 4.31 5.81 10.04
CA ALA A 73 4.72 4.59 9.37
C ALA A 73 4.07 4.55 7.97
N LEU A 74 4.77 4.04 6.98
CA LEU A 74 4.30 3.89 5.59
C LEU A 74 4.47 2.47 5.09
N ILE A 75 3.45 1.95 4.41
CA ILE A 75 3.54 0.80 3.50
C ILE A 75 2.91 1.24 2.18
N ALA A 76 3.72 1.58 1.19
CA ALA A 76 3.20 2.12 -0.07
C ALA A 76 2.45 1.07 -0.92
N ALA A 77 2.80 -0.21 -0.80
CA ALA A 77 2.14 -1.31 -1.51
C ALA A 77 1.94 -2.51 -0.57
N GLU A 78 0.76 -2.61 0.02
CA GLU A 78 0.43 -3.68 0.97
C GLU A 78 0.31 -5.06 0.34
N ASN A 79 -0.14 -5.12 -0.92
CA ASN A 79 -0.35 -6.38 -1.66
C ASN A 79 0.64 -6.51 -2.83
N PRO A 80 1.91 -6.88 -2.57
CA PRO A 80 2.91 -6.99 -3.62
C PRO A 80 2.65 -8.15 -4.59
N ASP A 81 1.95 -9.20 -4.16
CA ASP A 81 1.57 -10.32 -5.03
C ASP A 81 0.53 -9.89 -6.06
N GLY A 82 -0.54 -9.25 -5.60
CA GLY A 82 -1.53 -8.66 -6.47
C GLY A 82 -0.95 -7.57 -7.36
N TYR A 83 -0.02 -6.77 -6.85
CA TYR A 83 0.63 -5.70 -7.64
C TYR A 83 1.47 -6.26 -8.80
N ALA A 84 2.20 -7.36 -8.58
CA ALA A 84 2.92 -8.07 -9.62
C ALA A 84 1.97 -8.69 -10.66
N LEU A 85 0.84 -9.25 -10.23
CA LEU A 85 -0.20 -9.74 -11.12
C LEU A 85 -0.84 -8.61 -11.93
N HIS A 86 -1.18 -7.48 -11.28
CA HIS A 86 -1.72 -6.30 -11.94
C HIS A 86 -0.80 -5.78 -13.05
N ALA A 87 0.51 -5.72 -12.80
CA ALA A 87 1.48 -5.28 -13.79
C ALA A 87 1.45 -6.14 -15.06
N ARG A 88 1.35 -7.47 -14.91
CA ARG A 88 1.24 -8.41 -16.05
C ARG A 88 -0.08 -8.23 -16.80
N LEU A 89 -1.21 -8.24 -16.07
CA LEU A 89 -2.53 -8.09 -16.68
C LEU A 89 -2.67 -6.76 -17.42
N ARG A 90 -2.10 -5.69 -16.88
CA ARG A 90 -2.11 -4.38 -17.51
C ARG A 90 -1.29 -4.33 -18.80
N ALA A 91 -0.20 -5.08 -18.87
CA ALA A 91 0.60 -5.16 -20.09
C ALA A 91 -0.17 -5.83 -21.22
N GLU A 92 -0.98 -6.85 -20.93
CA GLU A 92 -1.77 -7.60 -21.90
C GLU A 92 -3.11 -6.91 -22.22
N HIS A 93 -3.77 -6.34 -21.20
CA HIS A 93 -5.11 -5.76 -21.29
C HIS A 93 -5.20 -4.39 -20.60
N PRO A 94 -4.57 -3.34 -21.11
CA PRO A 94 -4.38 -2.06 -20.41
C PRO A 94 -5.66 -1.32 -20.04
N ARG A 95 -6.81 -1.70 -20.61
CA ARG A 95 -8.11 -1.05 -20.39
C ARG A 95 -9.05 -1.85 -19.47
N HIS A 96 -8.61 -2.96 -18.92
CA HIS A 96 -9.44 -3.80 -18.02
C HIS A 96 -9.22 -3.42 -16.56
N MET A 97 -10.19 -3.74 -15.70
CA MET A 97 -10.15 -3.45 -14.26
C MET A 97 -9.17 -4.34 -13.48
N HIS A 98 -8.78 -5.48 -14.04
CA HIS A 98 -7.87 -6.45 -13.43
C HIS A 98 -8.30 -6.90 -12.03
N HIS A 99 -9.59 -7.21 -11.84
CA HIS A 99 -10.14 -7.66 -10.56
C HIS A 99 -9.41 -8.86 -9.96
N ALA A 100 -8.83 -9.74 -10.79
CA ALA A 100 -8.03 -10.86 -10.32
C ALA A 100 -6.83 -10.44 -9.45
N SER A 101 -6.34 -9.22 -9.61
CA SER A 101 -5.23 -8.67 -8.82
C SER A 101 -5.67 -7.88 -7.58
N ARG A 102 -6.98 -7.70 -7.39
CA ARG A 102 -7.53 -6.90 -6.27
C ARG A 102 -7.19 -7.51 -4.92
N TYR A 103 -7.46 -8.79 -4.77
CA TYR A 103 -7.29 -9.52 -3.53
C TYR A 103 -5.88 -10.09 -3.37
N SER A 104 -5.57 -10.61 -2.18
CA SER A 104 -4.29 -11.26 -1.92
C SER A 104 -4.15 -12.57 -2.72
N ALA A 105 -2.96 -13.17 -2.70
CA ALA A 105 -2.72 -14.49 -3.30
C ALA A 105 -3.52 -15.64 -2.63
N LEU A 106 -4.17 -15.38 -1.50
CA LEU A 106 -5.14 -16.30 -0.87
C LEU A 106 -6.57 -16.09 -1.37
N GLY A 107 -6.83 -15.04 -2.16
CA GLY A 107 -8.17 -14.67 -2.61
C GLY A 107 -8.98 -13.90 -1.57
N ASP A 108 -8.36 -13.47 -0.46
CA ASP A 108 -9.01 -12.69 0.59
C ASP A 108 -8.62 -11.20 0.52
N ASP A 109 -9.37 -10.39 1.24
CA ASP A 109 -9.01 -9.00 1.49
C ASP A 109 -8.12 -8.92 2.73
N ILE A 110 -6.94 -8.32 2.58
CA ILE A 110 -5.94 -8.17 3.64
C ILE A 110 -6.53 -7.47 4.88
N ALA A 111 -7.49 -6.55 4.71
CA ALA A 111 -8.12 -5.84 5.81
C ALA A 111 -8.91 -6.75 6.76
N TYR A 112 -9.43 -7.85 6.26
CA TYR A 112 -10.28 -8.77 7.03
C TYR A 112 -9.58 -10.05 7.47
N ARG A 113 -8.28 -10.21 7.21
CA ARG A 113 -7.51 -11.38 7.67
C ARG A 113 -7.18 -11.25 9.17
N GLU A 114 -8.04 -11.81 10.01
CA GLU A 114 -7.93 -11.69 11.47
C GLU A 114 -7.12 -12.80 12.13
N ARG A 115 -6.75 -13.85 11.39
CA ARG A 115 -6.05 -15.02 11.93
C ARG A 115 -4.77 -15.31 11.16
N ALA A 116 -3.78 -15.84 11.88
CA ALA A 116 -2.54 -16.33 11.27
C ALA A 116 -2.84 -17.48 10.27
N PRO A 117 -1.98 -17.62 9.24
CA PRO A 117 -0.80 -16.80 8.92
C PRO A 117 -1.17 -15.44 8.33
N PHE A 118 -0.53 -14.37 8.85
CA PHE A 118 -0.89 -12.99 8.49
C PHE A 118 -0.28 -12.53 7.15
N PHE A 119 0.87 -13.09 6.74
CA PHE A 119 1.56 -12.70 5.51
C PHE A 119 1.65 -11.18 5.33
N GLU A 120 1.04 -10.62 4.28
CA GLU A 120 1.04 -9.18 3.98
C GLU A 120 0.54 -8.32 5.15
N ARG A 121 -0.48 -8.80 5.88
CA ARG A 121 -1.06 -8.08 7.01
C ARG A 121 -0.07 -7.91 8.18
N GLU A 122 0.94 -8.76 8.27
CA GLU A 122 2.00 -8.60 9.28
C GLU A 122 2.68 -7.24 9.17
N GLY A 123 2.75 -6.66 7.97
CA GLY A 123 3.23 -5.30 7.77
C GLY A 123 2.45 -4.26 8.57
N ARG A 124 1.12 -4.41 8.69
CA ARG A 124 0.29 -3.51 9.50
C ARG A 124 0.58 -3.65 11.00
N HIS A 125 0.83 -4.87 11.47
CA HIS A 125 1.20 -5.12 12.87
C HIS A 125 2.54 -4.46 13.19
N GLN A 126 3.53 -4.63 12.31
CA GLN A 126 4.85 -4.01 12.47
C GLN A 126 4.76 -2.47 12.40
N ALA A 127 4.00 -1.93 11.45
CA ALA A 127 3.80 -0.48 11.32
C ALA A 127 3.25 0.13 12.60
N ARG A 128 2.21 -0.49 13.19
CA ARG A 128 1.63 -0.05 14.46
C ARG A 128 2.58 -0.23 15.65
N ALA A 129 3.26 -1.36 15.71
CA ALA A 129 4.20 -1.63 16.80
C ALA A 129 5.38 -0.65 16.82
N ILE A 130 5.95 -0.32 15.66
CA ILE A 130 7.10 0.59 15.58
C ILE A 130 6.72 2.06 15.78
N SER A 131 5.53 2.48 15.33
CA SER A 131 5.12 3.89 15.32
C SER A 131 4.20 4.28 16.48
N GLY A 132 3.51 3.32 17.08
CA GLY A 132 2.44 3.58 18.05
C GLY A 132 1.19 4.21 17.44
N ALA A 133 1.06 4.23 16.10
CA ALA A 133 -0.02 4.90 15.40
C ALA A 133 -1.40 4.35 15.77
N GLN A 134 -2.31 5.25 16.18
CA GLN A 134 -3.70 4.94 16.47
C GLN A 134 -4.61 5.18 15.24
N LEU A 135 -4.18 6.04 14.32
CA LEU A 135 -4.88 6.33 13.07
C LEU A 135 -4.19 5.61 11.90
N HIS A 136 -4.98 4.90 11.11
CA HIS A 136 -4.57 4.30 9.86
C HIS A 136 -5.29 4.98 8.69
N ILE A 137 -4.52 5.59 7.79
CA ILE A 137 -5.00 6.20 6.54
C ILE A 137 -4.69 5.21 5.42
N ASN A 138 -5.70 4.51 4.93
CA ASN A 138 -5.57 3.55 3.84
C ASN A 138 -6.04 4.19 2.54
N LEU A 139 -5.11 4.38 1.61
CA LEU A 139 -5.38 5.05 0.33
C LEU A 139 -5.85 4.04 -0.71
N HIS A 140 -7.08 4.20 -1.12
CA HIS A 140 -7.69 3.48 -2.21
C HIS A 140 -7.67 4.29 -3.51
N GLY A 141 -7.97 3.65 -4.62
CA GLY A 141 -8.10 4.30 -5.92
C GLY A 141 -9.18 3.66 -6.76
N TYR A 142 -9.60 4.39 -7.79
CA TYR A 142 -10.52 3.87 -8.80
C TYR A 142 -9.77 3.53 -10.08
N PRO A 143 -10.07 2.38 -10.70
CA PRO A 143 -9.69 2.15 -12.10
C PRO A 143 -10.34 3.23 -12.99
N ALA A 144 -9.54 3.88 -13.82
CA ALA A 144 -9.96 5.07 -14.59
C ALA A 144 -11.21 4.85 -15.47
N HIS A 145 -11.42 3.63 -15.96
CA HIS A 145 -12.58 3.32 -16.82
C HIS A 145 -13.92 3.26 -16.06
N GLU A 146 -13.91 3.17 -14.72
CA GLU A 146 -15.13 3.27 -13.93
C GLU A 146 -15.72 4.69 -13.93
N TRP A 147 -14.90 5.70 -14.18
CA TRP A 147 -15.34 7.09 -14.26
C TRP A 147 -16.24 7.38 -15.47
N THR A 148 -16.26 6.49 -16.45
CA THR A 148 -17.06 6.64 -17.67
C THR A 148 -18.47 6.11 -17.54
N ARG A 149 -18.83 5.51 -16.40
CA ARG A 149 -20.17 4.95 -16.14
C ARG A 149 -20.99 5.92 -15.29
N PRO A 150 -22.25 6.20 -15.68
CA PRO A 150 -23.18 6.84 -14.76
C PRO A 150 -23.27 6.03 -13.45
N LEU A 151 -23.20 6.70 -12.32
CA LEU A 151 -23.23 6.05 -10.99
C LEU A 151 -22.05 5.12 -10.69
N SER A 152 -20.90 5.35 -11.31
CA SER A 152 -19.66 4.63 -11.00
C SER A 152 -19.06 5.09 -9.67
N GLY A 153 -19.78 4.98 -8.61
CA GLY A 153 -19.34 5.20 -7.26
C GLY A 153 -19.54 3.96 -6.42
N TYR A 154 -18.93 3.89 -5.26
CA TYR A 154 -19.41 2.96 -4.25
C TYR A 154 -20.79 3.42 -3.81
N LEU A 155 -21.77 2.57 -4.05
CA LEU A 155 -23.04 2.63 -3.38
C LEU A 155 -22.94 1.88 -2.07
#